data_603f4ec15d7739bf3d60ab03bc805c4c
#
_entry.id   603f4ec15d7739bf3d60ab03bc805c4c
#
_cell.length_a   1.000
_cell.length_b   1.000
_cell.length_c   1.000
_cell.angle_alpha   90.00
_cell.angle_beta   90.00
_cell.angle_gamma   90.00
#
_symmetry.space_group_name_H-M   'P 1'
#
loop_
_entity.id
_entity.type
_entity.pdbx_description
1 polymer ?
#
loop_
_entity_poly.entity_id
_entity_poly.type
_entity_poly.pdbx_seq_one_letter_code
_entity_poly.pdbx_strand_id
1 'polypeptide(L)'
;TIAASTDENIEYVLEGSVFTAGASVQWLRDEMKMLKTVDESEYVAQEVEDTDGVYMVPAFSGLGAPYWDAYARGTLLGLTRGSNRAHIVRAVLEAIAFQTYDVIRAMEADFGQSIVQLKVDGGASANNFIMQFQADLLNISVLRPQEIETTALGAAYLAGLAVGYWKDKQELIQNTTVGRIFQGAMSKEERELKLNQWHRAVQRARSWEAE
;
A
#
# COMPACT_ATOMS: atom_id res chain seq x y z
N THR A 1 -15.24 -10.23 -5.75
CA THR A 1 -16.43 -9.40 -5.50
C THR A 1 -17.10 -8.99 -6.82
N ILE A 2 -18.25 -8.32 -6.75
CA ILE A 2 -18.98 -7.80 -7.91
C ILE A 2 -18.65 -6.31 -8.03
N ALA A 3 -18.21 -5.89 -9.22
CA ALA A 3 -17.98 -4.48 -9.51
C ALA A 3 -19.30 -3.71 -9.69
N ALA A 4 -19.26 -2.39 -9.53
CA ALA A 4 -20.40 -1.53 -9.86
C ALA A 4 -20.70 -1.61 -11.35
N SER A 5 -21.91 -2.05 -11.71
CA SER A 5 -22.38 -2.19 -13.08
C SER A 5 -23.25 -1.00 -13.49
N THR A 6 -23.09 -0.52 -14.72
CA THR A 6 -23.90 0.56 -15.29
C THR A 6 -24.84 0.05 -16.39
N ASP A 7 -24.82 -1.26 -16.63
CA ASP A 7 -25.65 -1.97 -17.60
C ASP A 7 -26.08 -3.34 -17.01
N GLU A 8 -26.69 -4.20 -17.81
CA GLU A 8 -27.15 -5.51 -17.39
C GLU A 8 -26.03 -6.55 -17.23
N ASN A 9 -24.77 -6.20 -17.59
CA ASN A 9 -23.66 -7.11 -17.50
C ASN A 9 -23.06 -7.07 -16.08
N ILE A 10 -22.88 -8.25 -15.48
CA ILE A 10 -22.21 -8.38 -14.19
C ILE A 10 -20.72 -8.51 -14.41
N GLU A 11 -19.95 -7.58 -13.85
CA GLU A 11 -18.49 -7.61 -13.86
C GLU A 11 -17.98 -8.13 -12.52
N TYR A 12 -17.02 -9.06 -12.56
CA TYR A 12 -16.37 -9.62 -11.37
C TYR A 12 -14.95 -9.07 -11.26
N VAL A 13 -14.55 -8.77 -10.04
CA VAL A 13 -13.20 -8.29 -9.73
C VAL A 13 -12.61 -9.08 -8.56
N LEU A 14 -11.29 -9.29 -8.58
CA LEU A 14 -10.57 -9.72 -7.40
C LEU A 14 -10.39 -8.56 -6.45
N GLU A 15 -10.49 -8.83 -5.16
CA GLU A 15 -10.26 -7.87 -4.10
C GLU A 15 -9.28 -8.46 -3.08
N GLY A 16 -8.21 -7.74 -2.79
CA GLY A 16 -7.26 -8.04 -1.74
C GLY A 16 -7.28 -6.96 -0.68
N SER A 17 -7.09 -7.31 0.58
CA SER A 17 -7.11 -6.37 1.70
C SER A 17 -5.81 -6.38 2.48
N VAL A 18 -5.24 -5.20 2.71
CA VAL A 18 -4.18 -4.94 3.69
C VAL A 18 -4.83 -4.42 4.96
N PHE A 19 -4.75 -5.17 6.07
CA PHE A 19 -5.47 -4.84 7.30
C PHE A 19 -4.98 -3.55 7.96
N THR A 20 -3.68 -3.28 7.87
CA THR A 20 -3.05 -2.14 8.51
C THR A 20 -2.14 -1.41 7.54
N ALA A 21 -2.65 -0.37 6.89
CA ALA A 21 -1.90 0.52 6.01
C ALA A 21 -1.73 1.90 6.66
N GLY A 22 -2.51 2.90 6.26
CA GLY A 22 -2.44 4.26 6.83
C GLY A 22 -2.61 4.32 8.35
N ALA A 23 -3.32 3.35 8.94
CA ALA A 23 -3.47 3.22 10.39
C ALA A 23 -2.13 3.04 11.12
N SER A 24 -1.11 2.45 10.49
CA SER A 24 0.23 2.32 11.07
C SER A 24 0.94 3.67 11.22
N VAL A 25 0.71 4.59 10.27
CA VAL A 25 1.25 5.96 10.35
C VAL A 25 0.49 6.78 11.41
N GLN A 26 -0.83 6.60 11.51
CA GLN A 26 -1.62 7.20 12.58
C GLN A 26 -1.13 6.71 13.96
N TRP A 27 -0.86 5.42 14.11
CA TRP A 27 -0.29 4.85 15.33
C TRP A 27 1.06 5.50 15.70
N LEU A 28 1.96 5.74 14.74
CA LEU A 28 3.21 6.47 14.98
C LEU A 28 2.96 7.88 15.50
N ARG A 29 1.91 8.55 15.01
CA ARG A 29 1.53 9.90 15.46
C ARG A 29 0.82 9.85 16.81
N ASP A 30 -0.21 9.01 16.94
CA ASP A 30 -1.18 9.10 18.05
C ASP A 30 -0.71 8.37 19.30
N GLU A 31 -0.08 7.21 19.17
CA GLU A 31 0.35 6.38 20.30
C GLU A 31 1.85 6.54 20.58
N MET A 32 2.68 6.42 19.53
CA MET A 32 4.14 6.47 19.69
C MET A 32 4.67 7.90 19.80
N LYS A 33 3.86 8.92 19.45
CA LYS A 33 4.26 10.35 19.45
C LYS A 33 5.53 10.64 18.65
N MET A 34 5.79 9.82 17.63
CA MET A 34 6.97 9.96 16.76
C MET A 34 6.75 10.97 15.63
N LEU A 35 5.50 11.35 15.35
CA LEU A 35 5.11 12.31 14.32
C LEU A 35 4.15 13.34 14.91
N LYS A 36 4.18 14.57 14.39
CA LYS A 36 3.18 15.61 14.71
C LYS A 36 1.96 15.51 13.80
N THR A 37 2.21 15.24 12.51
CA THR A 37 1.19 15.03 11.48
C THR A 37 1.54 13.80 10.66
N VAL A 38 0.56 13.22 9.95
CA VAL A 38 0.79 12.09 9.04
C VAL A 38 1.72 12.48 7.91
N ASP A 39 1.59 13.71 7.39
CA ASP A 39 2.40 14.22 6.26
C ASP A 39 3.89 14.34 6.61
N GLU A 40 4.22 14.57 7.89
CA GLU A 40 5.61 14.61 8.36
C GLU A 40 6.35 13.28 8.10
N SER A 41 5.62 12.17 7.99
CA SER A 41 6.20 10.84 7.84
C SER A 41 7.09 10.71 6.59
N GLU A 42 6.73 11.33 5.47
CA GLU A 42 7.52 11.32 4.25
C GLU A 42 8.89 11.96 4.47
N TYR A 43 8.92 13.14 5.11
CA TYR A 43 10.16 13.87 5.37
C TYR A 43 11.05 13.13 6.37
N VAL A 44 10.46 12.63 7.45
CA VAL A 44 11.21 11.89 8.48
C VAL A 44 11.81 10.61 7.90
N ALA A 45 11.09 9.87 7.06
CA ALA A 45 11.61 8.67 6.43
C ALA A 45 12.81 8.96 5.49
N GLN A 46 12.90 10.17 4.95
CA GLN A 46 13.97 10.61 4.06
C GLN A 46 15.18 11.19 4.80
N GLU A 47 15.13 11.34 6.14
CA GLU A 47 16.28 11.74 6.96
C GLU A 47 17.37 10.66 7.00
N VAL A 48 17.06 9.43 6.58
CA VAL A 48 17.98 8.28 6.54
C VAL A 48 17.96 7.64 5.15
N GLU A 49 19.09 7.06 4.74
CA GLU A 49 19.25 6.44 3.42
C GLU A 49 18.45 5.13 3.28
N ASP A 50 18.38 4.35 4.37
CA ASP A 50 17.63 3.09 4.46
C ASP A 50 17.08 2.87 5.88
N THR A 51 16.59 1.68 6.19
CA THR A 51 16.07 1.34 7.51
C THR A 51 17.14 0.81 8.48
N ASP A 52 18.40 0.73 8.08
CA ASP A 52 19.48 0.07 8.83
C ASP A 52 19.08 -1.34 9.32
N GLY A 53 18.38 -2.09 8.47
CA GLY A 53 17.89 -3.44 8.78
C GLY A 53 16.67 -3.50 9.70
N VAL A 54 16.05 -2.35 10.02
CA VAL A 54 14.81 -2.31 10.81
C VAL A 54 13.63 -2.67 9.92
N TYR A 55 12.79 -3.60 10.37
CA TYR A 55 11.54 -3.99 9.74
C TYR A 55 10.39 -3.89 10.73
N MET A 56 9.27 -3.31 10.29
CA MET A 56 8.01 -3.30 11.02
C MET A 56 7.00 -4.22 10.35
N VAL A 57 6.42 -5.15 11.09
CA VAL A 57 5.26 -5.94 10.65
C VAL A 57 4.03 -5.40 11.39
N PRO A 58 3.14 -4.61 10.73
CA PRO A 58 2.05 -3.92 11.43
C PRO A 58 0.82 -4.81 11.61
N ALA A 59 1.01 -6.00 12.17
CA ALA A 59 -0.05 -6.98 12.42
C ALA A 59 -0.85 -6.64 13.69
N PHE A 60 -1.35 -5.40 13.84
CA PHE A 60 -2.04 -4.97 15.06
C PHE A 60 -3.32 -5.75 15.37
N SER A 61 -3.97 -6.27 14.34
CA SER A 61 -5.15 -7.13 14.43
C SER A 61 -4.98 -8.46 13.67
N GLY A 62 -3.74 -8.96 13.62
CA GLY A 62 -3.38 -10.12 12.81
C GLY A 62 -2.94 -9.75 11.40
N LEU A 63 -2.66 -10.78 10.59
CA LEU A 63 -2.30 -10.68 9.18
C LEU A 63 -3.41 -11.24 8.31
N GLY A 64 -3.80 -10.49 7.27
CA GLY A 64 -4.70 -10.94 6.22
C GLY A 64 -4.00 -11.77 5.14
N ALA A 65 -4.50 -11.71 3.91
CA ALA A 65 -3.88 -12.38 2.77
C ALA A 65 -2.43 -11.94 2.56
N PRO A 66 -1.53 -12.85 2.16
CA PRO A 66 -1.75 -14.29 1.96
C PRO A 66 -1.56 -15.13 3.22
N TYR A 67 -1.31 -14.54 4.38
CA TYR A 67 -0.85 -15.23 5.60
C TYR A 67 -1.99 -15.83 6.43
N TRP A 68 -3.14 -15.15 6.49
CA TRP A 68 -4.34 -15.54 7.24
C TRP A 68 -4.04 -15.97 8.69
N ASP A 69 -3.34 -15.10 9.43
CA ASP A 69 -2.90 -15.36 10.79
C ASP A 69 -3.48 -14.32 11.76
N ALA A 70 -4.56 -14.71 12.44
CA ALA A 70 -5.23 -13.87 13.43
C ALA A 70 -4.41 -13.71 14.74
N TYR A 71 -3.43 -14.57 14.98
CA TYR A 71 -2.58 -14.57 16.17
C TYR A 71 -1.28 -13.76 15.98
N ALA A 72 -0.96 -13.35 14.76
CA ALA A 72 0.15 -12.43 14.52
C ALA A 72 -0.06 -11.10 15.25
N ARG A 73 1.04 -10.47 15.72
CA ARG A 73 1.00 -9.15 16.35
C ARG A 73 2.05 -8.21 15.77
N GLY A 74 1.80 -6.92 15.94
CA GLY A 74 2.72 -5.87 15.52
C GLY A 74 4.11 -6.09 16.07
N THR A 75 5.12 -6.18 15.20
CA THR A 75 6.46 -6.58 15.57
C THR A 75 7.49 -5.68 14.91
N LEU A 76 8.41 -5.13 15.70
CA LEU A 76 9.55 -4.35 15.23
C LEU A 76 10.83 -5.16 15.40
N LEU A 77 11.58 -5.35 14.32
CA LEU A 77 12.76 -6.21 14.28
C LEU A 77 13.97 -5.45 13.73
N GLY A 78 15.18 -5.96 14.01
CA GLY A 78 16.42 -5.43 13.45
C GLY A 78 16.96 -4.19 14.15
N LEU A 79 16.42 -3.77 15.30
CA LEU A 79 16.91 -2.63 16.04
C LEU A 79 18.35 -2.84 16.51
N THR A 80 19.18 -1.83 16.28
CA THR A 80 20.55 -1.71 16.79
C THR A 80 20.66 -0.46 17.66
N ARG A 81 21.81 -0.24 18.29
CA ARG A 81 22.07 1.00 19.02
C ARG A 81 22.08 2.24 18.12
N GLY A 82 22.30 2.07 16.82
CA GLY A 82 22.26 3.15 15.82
C GLY A 82 20.84 3.50 15.34
N SER A 83 19.88 2.63 15.60
CA SER A 83 18.51 2.86 15.14
C SER A 83 17.87 4.06 15.84
N ASN A 84 17.23 4.93 15.06
CA ASN A 84 16.59 6.15 15.55
C ASN A 84 15.15 6.27 15.04
N ARG A 85 14.47 7.37 15.39
CA ARG A 85 13.10 7.68 14.96
C ARG A 85 12.89 7.53 13.46
N ALA A 86 13.81 8.04 12.65
CA ALA A 86 13.66 8.05 11.19
C ALA A 86 13.68 6.63 10.61
N HIS A 87 14.55 5.74 11.11
CA HIS A 87 14.59 4.33 10.71
C HIS A 87 13.25 3.62 11.01
N ILE A 88 12.64 3.89 12.17
CA ILE A 88 11.35 3.29 12.56
C ILE A 88 10.23 3.82 11.67
N VAL A 89 10.15 5.14 11.47
CA VAL A 89 9.13 5.76 10.61
C VAL A 89 9.25 5.21 9.19
N ARG A 90 10.48 5.15 8.64
CA ARG A 90 10.73 4.59 7.32
C ARG A 90 10.31 3.12 7.22
N ALA A 91 10.66 2.30 8.21
CA ALA A 91 10.27 0.89 8.24
C ALA A 91 8.74 0.70 8.26
N VAL A 92 8.00 1.58 8.92
CA VAL A 92 6.52 1.58 8.89
C VAL A 92 5.98 1.95 7.50
N LEU A 93 6.56 2.95 6.83
CA LEU A 93 6.16 3.30 5.46
C LEU A 93 6.49 2.17 4.46
N GLU A 94 7.69 1.59 4.55
CA GLU A 94 8.10 0.46 3.73
C GLU A 94 7.19 -0.77 3.95
N ALA A 95 6.72 -1.00 5.20
CA ALA A 95 5.82 -2.09 5.53
C ALA A 95 4.48 -2.03 4.80
N ILE A 96 3.95 -0.83 4.53
CA ILE A 96 2.72 -0.65 3.75
C ILE A 96 2.93 -1.20 2.32
N ALA A 97 4.05 -0.86 1.71
CA ALA A 97 4.38 -1.30 0.37
C ALA A 97 4.69 -2.81 0.30
N PHE A 98 5.37 -3.37 1.32
CA PHE A 98 5.61 -4.80 1.41
C PHE A 98 4.31 -5.61 1.52
N GLN A 99 3.38 -5.21 2.37
CA GLN A 99 2.07 -5.86 2.48
C GLN A 99 1.29 -5.79 1.16
N THR A 100 1.31 -4.65 0.50
CA THR A 100 0.67 -4.48 -0.82
C THR A 100 1.33 -5.40 -1.86
N TYR A 101 2.66 -5.52 -1.85
CA TYR A 101 3.37 -6.46 -2.71
C TYR A 101 2.89 -7.90 -2.49
N ASP A 102 2.80 -8.36 -1.24
CA ASP A 102 2.38 -9.73 -0.93
C ASP A 102 0.95 -10.01 -1.41
N VAL A 103 0.03 -9.08 -1.19
CA VAL A 103 -1.36 -9.19 -1.66
C VAL A 103 -1.42 -9.22 -3.19
N ILE A 104 -0.71 -8.34 -3.88
CA ILE A 104 -0.67 -8.31 -5.34
C ILE A 104 -0.11 -9.62 -5.90
N ARG A 105 0.97 -10.15 -5.33
CA ARG A 105 1.54 -11.44 -5.77
C ARG A 105 0.58 -12.61 -5.56
N ALA A 106 -0.18 -12.61 -4.47
CA ALA A 106 -1.22 -13.60 -4.25
C ALA A 106 -2.34 -13.48 -5.31
N MET A 107 -2.80 -12.25 -5.60
CA MET A 107 -3.81 -12.00 -6.63
C MET A 107 -3.33 -12.40 -8.03
N GLU A 108 -2.07 -12.13 -8.39
CA GLU A 108 -1.48 -12.57 -9.66
C GLU A 108 -1.45 -14.11 -9.78
N ALA A 109 -1.11 -14.79 -8.67
CA ALA A 109 -1.10 -16.24 -8.62
C ALA A 109 -2.51 -16.84 -8.81
N ASP A 110 -3.53 -16.26 -8.20
CA ASP A 110 -4.92 -16.69 -8.32
C ASP A 110 -5.51 -16.39 -9.71
N PHE A 111 -5.18 -15.23 -10.27
CA PHE A 111 -5.70 -14.79 -11.57
C PHE A 111 -4.92 -15.36 -12.76
N GLY A 112 -3.67 -15.80 -12.55
CA GLY A 112 -2.80 -16.37 -13.60
C GLY A 112 -2.26 -15.32 -14.58
N GLN A 113 -2.30 -14.03 -14.26
CA GLN A 113 -1.75 -12.95 -15.08
C GLN A 113 -1.02 -11.93 -14.22
N SER A 114 0.07 -11.38 -14.76
CA SER A 114 0.84 -10.33 -14.10
C SER A 114 0.20 -8.96 -14.29
N ILE A 115 0.22 -8.17 -13.22
CA ILE A 115 -0.21 -6.77 -13.23
C ILE A 115 0.90 -5.93 -13.88
N VAL A 116 0.55 -5.13 -14.88
CA VAL A 116 1.51 -4.30 -15.63
C VAL A 116 1.59 -2.86 -15.11
N GLN A 117 0.56 -2.42 -14.38
CA GLN A 117 0.52 -1.10 -13.74
C GLN A 117 -0.39 -1.15 -12.52
N LEU A 118 -0.10 -0.31 -11.54
CA LEU A 118 -0.93 -0.11 -10.35
C LEU A 118 -1.49 1.31 -10.32
N LYS A 119 -2.80 1.45 -10.27
CA LYS A 119 -3.45 2.74 -9.99
C LYS A 119 -3.69 2.85 -8.50
N VAL A 120 -3.38 4.00 -7.93
CA VAL A 120 -3.45 4.26 -6.48
C VAL A 120 -4.27 5.51 -6.19
N ASP A 121 -4.98 5.50 -5.06
CA ASP A 121 -5.79 6.62 -4.58
C ASP A 121 -5.89 6.64 -3.05
N GLY A 122 -6.68 7.56 -2.51
CA GLY A 122 -6.87 7.74 -1.09
C GLY A 122 -5.69 8.41 -0.38
N GLY A 123 -5.85 8.73 0.90
CA GLY A 123 -4.90 9.55 1.68
C GLY A 123 -3.47 9.02 1.71
N ALA A 124 -3.27 7.69 1.80
CA ALA A 124 -1.93 7.10 1.82
C ALA A 124 -1.17 7.29 0.49
N SER A 125 -1.88 7.42 -0.62
CA SER A 125 -1.27 7.65 -1.94
C SER A 125 -0.65 9.04 -2.08
N ALA A 126 -1.00 9.99 -1.22
CA ALA A 126 -0.38 11.32 -1.19
C ALA A 126 1.12 11.25 -0.85
N ASN A 127 1.54 10.25 -0.07
CA ASN A 127 2.93 10.06 0.34
C ASN A 127 3.77 9.54 -0.85
N ASN A 128 4.68 10.39 -1.35
CA ASN A 128 5.50 10.04 -2.52
C ASN A 128 6.54 8.96 -2.21
N PHE A 129 7.02 8.89 -0.97
CA PHE A 129 7.98 7.85 -0.55
C PHE A 129 7.34 6.47 -0.68
N ILE A 130 6.12 6.29 -0.13
CA ILE A 130 5.41 5.00 -0.23
C ILE A 130 5.17 4.65 -1.70
N MET A 131 4.73 5.60 -2.52
CA MET A 131 4.41 5.36 -3.93
C MET A 131 5.64 4.98 -4.75
N GLN A 132 6.78 5.64 -4.51
CA GLN A 132 8.04 5.28 -5.17
C GLN A 132 8.50 3.89 -4.72
N PHE A 133 8.52 3.63 -3.41
CA PHE A 133 8.92 2.33 -2.89
C PHE A 133 8.00 1.20 -3.36
N GLN A 134 6.70 1.48 -3.52
CA GLN A 134 5.75 0.53 -4.11
C GLN A 134 6.08 0.22 -5.58
N ALA A 135 6.43 1.23 -6.38
CA ALA A 135 6.87 1.05 -7.76
C ALA A 135 8.17 0.24 -7.83
N ASP A 136 9.11 0.49 -6.91
CA ASP A 136 10.38 -0.21 -6.80
C ASP A 136 10.19 -1.70 -6.47
N LEU A 137 9.36 -2.03 -5.48
CA LEU A 137 9.09 -3.41 -5.08
C LEU A 137 8.37 -4.22 -6.16
N LEU A 138 7.34 -3.65 -6.76
CA LEU A 138 6.55 -4.32 -7.79
C LEU A 138 7.27 -4.35 -9.14
N ASN A 139 8.21 -3.42 -9.38
CA ASN A 139 8.88 -3.18 -10.65
C ASN A 139 7.88 -2.91 -11.80
N ILE A 140 6.84 -2.13 -11.50
CA ILE A 140 5.83 -1.67 -12.45
C ILE A 140 5.57 -0.18 -12.23
N SER A 141 4.86 0.45 -13.18
CA SER A 141 4.41 1.84 -13.01
C SER A 141 3.31 1.94 -11.96
N VAL A 142 3.44 2.88 -11.02
CA VAL A 142 2.39 3.27 -10.08
C VAL A 142 1.83 4.62 -10.52
N LEU A 143 0.54 4.68 -10.80
CA LEU A 143 -0.16 5.85 -11.33
C LEU A 143 -1.08 6.43 -10.26
N ARG A 144 -0.79 7.67 -9.86
CA ARG A 144 -1.65 8.44 -8.95
C ARG A 144 -2.43 9.48 -9.76
N PRO A 145 -3.78 9.53 -9.66
CA PRO A 145 -4.56 10.58 -10.30
C PRO A 145 -4.29 11.95 -9.67
N GLN A 146 -4.71 13.00 -10.34
CA GLN A 146 -4.63 14.35 -9.78
C GLN A 146 -5.59 14.49 -8.58
N GLU A 147 -6.80 13.96 -8.70
CA GLU A 147 -7.76 13.86 -7.59
C GLU A 147 -7.61 12.48 -6.94
N ILE A 148 -7.27 12.48 -5.65
CA ILE A 148 -7.02 11.24 -4.90
C ILE A 148 -8.24 10.73 -4.13
N GLU A 149 -9.32 11.51 -4.02
CA GLU A 149 -10.59 11.11 -3.38
C GLU A 149 -11.52 10.40 -4.39
N THR A 150 -11.02 9.33 -5.00
CA THR A 150 -11.70 8.66 -6.12
C THR A 150 -12.98 7.93 -5.71
N THR A 151 -13.14 7.55 -4.45
CA THR A 151 -14.38 6.93 -3.95
C THR A 151 -15.57 7.88 -4.06
N ALA A 152 -15.42 9.12 -3.57
CA ALA A 152 -16.44 10.15 -3.68
C ALA A 152 -16.68 10.54 -5.17
N LEU A 153 -15.60 10.64 -5.93
CA LEU A 153 -15.66 10.94 -7.36
C LEU A 153 -16.39 9.85 -8.14
N GLY A 154 -16.15 8.57 -7.81
CA GLY A 154 -16.84 7.42 -8.41
C GLY A 154 -18.36 7.46 -8.18
N ALA A 155 -18.80 7.79 -6.97
CA ALA A 155 -20.21 7.97 -6.65
C ALA A 155 -20.82 9.13 -7.48
N ALA A 156 -20.10 10.26 -7.61
CA ALA A 156 -20.53 11.39 -8.43
C ALA A 156 -20.61 11.01 -9.92
N TYR A 157 -19.66 10.22 -10.43
CA TYR A 157 -19.68 9.73 -11.81
C TYR A 157 -20.89 8.84 -12.10
N LEU A 158 -21.20 7.89 -11.20
CA LEU A 158 -22.37 7.03 -11.36
C LEU A 158 -23.67 7.85 -11.34
N ALA A 159 -23.79 8.81 -10.42
CA ALA A 159 -24.95 9.71 -10.37
C ALA A 159 -25.07 10.56 -11.65
N GLY A 160 -23.97 11.12 -12.12
CA GLY A 160 -23.95 11.95 -13.33
C GLY A 160 -24.29 11.17 -14.60
N LEU A 161 -23.83 9.92 -14.73
CA LEU A 161 -24.26 9.03 -15.82
C LEU A 161 -25.76 8.73 -15.75
N ALA A 162 -26.29 8.46 -14.56
CA ALA A 162 -27.72 8.15 -14.37
C ALA A 162 -28.65 9.30 -14.76
N VAL A 163 -28.24 10.55 -14.54
CA VAL A 163 -29.02 11.75 -14.91
C VAL A 163 -28.65 12.35 -16.27
N GLY A 164 -27.72 11.73 -17.01
CA GLY A 164 -27.29 12.18 -18.32
C GLY A 164 -26.40 13.43 -18.32
N TYR A 165 -25.72 13.72 -17.18
CA TYR A 165 -24.72 14.79 -17.13
C TYR A 165 -23.46 14.43 -17.95
N TRP A 166 -23.01 13.18 -17.88
CA TRP A 166 -22.04 12.58 -18.78
C TRP A 166 -22.75 11.57 -19.69
N LYS A 167 -22.32 11.53 -20.93
CA LYS A 167 -22.93 10.69 -21.94
C LYS A 167 -22.68 9.20 -21.71
N ASP A 168 -21.44 8.86 -21.39
CA ASP A 168 -20.98 7.48 -21.24
C ASP A 168 -19.68 7.38 -20.43
N LYS A 169 -19.25 6.14 -20.14
CA LYS A 169 -17.99 5.86 -19.43
C LYS A 169 -16.75 6.38 -20.18
N GLN A 170 -16.80 6.48 -21.52
CA GLN A 170 -15.66 6.95 -22.31
C GLN A 170 -15.37 8.44 -22.07
N GLU A 171 -16.41 9.24 -21.92
CA GLU A 171 -16.26 10.65 -21.55
C GLU A 171 -15.62 10.81 -20.16
N LEU A 172 -15.98 9.96 -19.20
CA LEU A 172 -15.37 9.95 -17.88
C LEU A 172 -13.88 9.58 -17.93
N ILE A 173 -13.52 8.57 -18.72
CA ILE A 173 -12.12 8.14 -18.88
C ILE A 173 -11.27 9.28 -19.47
N GLN A 174 -11.79 10.02 -20.44
CA GLN A 174 -11.10 11.15 -21.06
C GLN A 174 -10.90 12.32 -20.08
N ASN A 175 -11.78 12.47 -19.11
CA ASN A 175 -11.71 13.51 -18.08
C ASN A 175 -10.82 13.13 -16.89
N THR A 176 -10.40 11.86 -16.80
CA THR A 176 -9.52 11.41 -15.73
C THR A 176 -8.06 11.78 -16.04
N THR A 177 -7.49 12.65 -15.21
CA THR A 177 -6.12 13.13 -15.38
C THR A 177 -5.17 12.37 -14.45
N VAL A 178 -4.10 11.80 -15.03
CA VAL A 178 -2.99 11.25 -14.25
C VAL A 178 -2.19 12.41 -13.67
N GLY A 179 -2.09 12.47 -12.34
CA GLY A 179 -1.34 13.52 -11.63
C GLY A 179 0.15 13.21 -11.57
N ARG A 180 0.52 11.97 -11.23
CA ARG A 180 1.91 11.53 -11.15
C ARG A 180 2.08 10.05 -11.46
N ILE A 181 3.19 9.73 -12.13
CA ILE A 181 3.63 8.35 -12.41
C ILE A 181 4.94 8.12 -11.68
N PHE A 182 5.02 7.03 -10.93
CA PHE A 182 6.23 6.53 -10.28
C PHE A 182 6.71 5.31 -11.05
N GLN A 183 8.01 5.26 -11.33
CA GLN A 183 8.65 4.15 -12.06
C GLN A 183 9.58 3.42 -11.11
N GLY A 184 9.64 2.10 -11.19
CA GLY A 184 10.59 1.31 -10.43
C GLY A 184 12.02 1.62 -10.85
N ALA A 185 12.88 1.94 -9.87
CA ALA A 185 14.28 2.27 -10.07
C ALA A 185 15.24 1.35 -9.28
N MET A 186 14.70 0.57 -8.32
CA MET A 186 15.48 -0.34 -7.49
C MET A 186 16.02 -1.52 -8.30
N SER A 187 17.27 -1.90 -8.06
CA SER A 187 17.87 -3.09 -8.68
C SER A 187 17.13 -4.37 -8.28
N LYS A 188 17.25 -5.40 -9.12
CA LYS A 188 16.64 -6.71 -8.82
C LYS A 188 17.24 -7.30 -7.54
N GLU A 189 18.54 -7.20 -7.38
CA GLU A 189 19.28 -7.74 -6.24
C GLU A 189 18.85 -7.09 -4.93
N GLU A 190 18.72 -5.76 -4.91
CA GLU A 190 18.27 -5.02 -3.74
C GLU A 190 16.82 -5.37 -3.39
N ARG A 191 15.94 -5.43 -4.40
CA ARG A 191 14.54 -5.80 -4.21
C ARG A 191 14.40 -7.20 -3.62
N GLU A 192 15.12 -8.19 -4.15
CA GLU A 192 15.09 -9.55 -3.63
C GLU A 192 15.63 -9.62 -2.20
N LEU A 193 16.69 -8.88 -1.87
CA LEU A 193 17.23 -8.81 -0.52
C LEU A 193 16.19 -8.25 0.46
N LYS A 194 15.56 -7.11 0.12
CA LYS A 194 14.54 -6.48 0.97
C LYS A 194 13.32 -7.39 1.16
N LEU A 195 12.83 -8.04 0.11
CA LEU A 195 11.71 -8.98 0.16
C LEU A 195 12.03 -10.21 1.03
N ASN A 196 13.23 -10.78 0.90
CA ASN A 196 13.66 -11.90 1.73
C ASN A 196 13.70 -11.51 3.21
N GLN A 197 14.19 -10.32 3.55
CA GLN A 197 14.20 -9.83 4.94
C GLN A 197 12.79 -9.54 5.45
N TRP A 198 11.92 -8.96 4.61
CA TRP A 198 10.52 -8.75 4.93
C TRP A 198 9.81 -10.07 5.28
N HIS A 199 9.92 -11.08 4.43
CA HIS A 199 9.31 -12.38 4.70
C HIS A 199 9.86 -13.05 5.97
N ARG A 200 11.15 -12.87 6.25
CA ARG A 200 11.74 -13.31 7.54
C ARG A 200 11.14 -12.57 8.72
N ALA A 201 10.87 -11.26 8.59
CA ALA A 201 10.23 -10.48 9.65
C ALA A 201 8.80 -10.94 9.89
N VAL A 202 8.02 -11.14 8.81
CA VAL A 202 6.66 -11.68 8.88
C VAL A 202 6.63 -13.03 9.61
N GLN A 203 7.54 -13.96 9.28
CA GLN A 203 7.60 -15.26 9.94
C GLN A 203 7.82 -15.17 11.46
N ARG A 204 8.46 -14.10 11.96
CA ARG A 204 8.67 -13.87 13.39
C ARG A 204 7.50 -13.19 14.09
N ALA A 205 6.66 -12.49 13.34
CA ALA A 205 5.46 -11.85 13.86
C ALA A 205 4.27 -12.82 13.93
N ARG A 206 4.32 -13.91 13.17
CA ARG A 206 3.25 -14.91 13.09
C ARG A 206 3.11 -15.70 14.38
N SER A 207 1.88 -16.13 14.64
CA SER A 207 1.50 -17.00 15.75
C SER A 207 2.00 -16.48 17.12
N TRP A 208 2.11 -15.16 17.28
CA TRP A 208 2.63 -14.54 18.50
C TRP A 208 1.78 -14.88 19.72
N GLU A 209 0.44 -14.90 19.58
CA GLU A 209 -0.52 -15.24 20.64
C GLU A 209 -1.05 -16.68 20.54
N ALA A 210 -0.50 -17.49 19.64
CA ALA A 210 -0.86 -18.91 19.61
C ALA A 210 -0.20 -19.62 20.80
N GLU A 211 -0.99 -20.47 21.51
CA GLU A 211 -0.51 -21.34 22.57
C GLU A 211 0.38 -22.47 22.02
#